data_fa503eb9f9ee2dc9901c834d3153a962
#
_entry.id   fa503eb9f9ee2dc9901c834d3153a962
#
_cell.length_a   1.000
_cell.length_b   1.000
_cell.length_c   1.000
_cell.angle_alpha   90.00
_cell.angle_beta   90.00
_cell.angle_gamma   90.00
#
_symmetry.space_group_name_H-M   'P 1'
#
loop_
_entity.id
_entity.type
_entity.pdbx_description
1 polymer ?
#
loop_
_entity_poly.entity_id
_entity_poly.type
_entity_poly.pdbx_seq_one_letter_code
_entity_poly.pdbx_strand_id
1 'polypeptide(L)'
;MNSKIIEIQKRIEERSKTLRSDYLNKINLASEHSQSARKNMGCSNIAHAFASCDKAQQGDAADGADVIGIISAYNDMLSAHAPLKDYPDVIKESSLKRNAIARVAGGVPAMCDGITQGEPGMELSLFSRDVIA
;
A
#
# COMPACT_ATOMS: atom_id res chain seq x y z
N MET A 1 -23.57 21.54 -9.95
CA MET A 1 -22.75 21.34 -8.73
C MET A 1 -22.93 22.58 -7.86
N ASN A 2 -23.02 22.43 -6.53
CA ASN A 2 -23.25 23.57 -5.63
C ASN A 2 -22.03 24.51 -5.65
N SER A 3 -22.28 25.83 -5.83
CA SER A 3 -21.21 26.85 -5.93
C SER A 3 -20.29 26.87 -4.72
N LYS A 4 -20.81 26.62 -3.51
CA LYS A 4 -20.02 26.52 -2.28
C LYS A 4 -19.01 25.36 -2.31
N ILE A 5 -19.36 24.22 -2.92
CA ILE A 5 -18.46 23.09 -3.06
C ILE A 5 -17.30 23.45 -3.99
N ILE A 6 -17.59 24.12 -5.09
CA ILE A 6 -16.55 24.57 -6.04
C ILE A 6 -15.60 25.58 -5.38
N GLU A 7 -16.13 26.50 -4.58
CA GLU A 7 -15.31 27.46 -3.84
C GLU A 7 -14.39 26.79 -2.82
N ILE A 8 -14.92 25.83 -2.06
CA ILE A 8 -14.15 25.06 -1.09
C ILE A 8 -13.04 24.26 -1.80
N GLN A 9 -13.35 23.59 -2.90
CA GLN A 9 -12.38 22.85 -3.69
C GLN A 9 -11.23 23.75 -4.16
N LYS A 10 -11.53 24.90 -4.77
CA LYS A 10 -10.51 25.86 -5.20
C LYS A 10 -9.61 26.32 -4.05
N ARG A 11 -10.18 26.57 -2.89
CA ARG A 11 -9.42 26.96 -1.70
C ARG A 11 -8.52 25.85 -1.18
N ILE A 12 -8.96 24.60 -1.24
CA ILE A 12 -8.14 23.44 -0.89
C ILE A 12 -6.98 23.26 -1.89
N GLU A 13 -7.25 23.35 -3.17
CA GLU A 13 -6.26 23.26 -4.23
C GLU A 13 -5.17 24.33 -4.08
N GLU A 14 -5.56 25.58 -3.88
CA GLU A 14 -4.61 26.67 -3.70
C GLU A 14 -3.75 26.51 -2.44
N ARG A 15 -4.35 26.14 -1.32
CA ARG A 15 -3.64 25.90 -0.05
C ARG A 15 -2.65 24.74 -0.13
N SER A 16 -2.99 23.69 -0.86
CA SER A 16 -2.17 22.47 -0.97
C SER A 16 -1.14 22.51 -2.08
N LYS A 17 -1.19 23.52 -2.97
CA LYS A 17 -0.40 23.59 -4.20
C LYS A 17 1.10 23.40 -3.97
N THR A 18 1.69 24.11 -3.02
CA THR A 18 3.13 24.02 -2.73
C THR A 18 3.48 22.66 -2.15
N LEU A 19 2.76 22.20 -1.12
CA LEU A 19 2.98 20.90 -0.51
C LEU A 19 2.82 19.75 -1.49
N ARG A 20 1.83 19.86 -2.38
CA ARG A 20 1.61 18.85 -3.43
C ARG A 20 2.72 18.83 -4.46
N SER A 21 3.21 20.00 -4.88
CA SER A 21 4.35 20.10 -5.77
C SER A 21 5.62 19.48 -5.16
N ASP A 22 5.93 19.82 -3.92
CA ASP A 22 7.08 19.29 -3.22
C ASP A 22 6.99 17.76 -3.04
N TYR A 23 5.81 17.25 -2.73
CA TYR A 23 5.56 15.82 -2.64
C TYR A 23 5.78 15.10 -3.98
N LEU A 24 5.22 15.63 -5.07
CA LEU A 24 5.40 15.06 -6.40
C LEU A 24 6.86 15.10 -6.85
N ASN A 25 7.58 16.17 -6.56
CA ASN A 25 9.01 16.26 -6.86
C ASN A 25 9.82 15.19 -6.10
N LYS A 26 9.52 14.95 -4.82
CA LYS A 26 10.16 13.88 -4.04
C LYS A 26 9.89 12.50 -4.63
N ILE A 27 8.66 12.23 -5.05
CA ILE A 27 8.29 10.94 -5.68
C ILE A 27 9.03 10.76 -7.00
N ASN A 28 9.06 11.79 -7.84
CA ASN A 28 9.75 11.72 -9.13
C ASN A 28 11.24 11.46 -8.96
N LEU A 29 11.91 12.19 -8.05
CA LEU A 29 13.31 11.95 -7.71
C LEU A 29 13.54 10.53 -7.18
N ALA A 30 12.67 10.03 -6.33
CA ALA A 30 12.78 8.66 -5.83
C ALA A 30 12.61 7.61 -6.94
N SER A 31 11.72 7.85 -7.91
CA SER A 31 11.51 6.93 -9.04
C SER A 31 12.73 6.87 -9.98
N GLU A 32 13.41 7.98 -10.20
CA GLU A 32 14.64 8.01 -11.00
C GLU A 32 15.79 7.21 -10.39
N HIS A 33 15.83 7.11 -9.06
CA HIS A 33 16.87 6.39 -8.32
C HIS A 33 16.55 4.91 -8.08
N SER A 34 15.29 4.49 -8.18
CA SER A 34 14.86 3.16 -7.73
C SER A 34 15.49 2.00 -8.52
N GLN A 35 15.69 2.14 -9.82
CA GLN A 35 16.28 1.08 -10.65
C GLN A 35 17.81 0.95 -10.47
N SER A 36 18.51 2.04 -10.15
CA SER A 36 19.96 1.98 -9.95
C SER A 36 20.34 1.50 -8.55
N ALA A 37 19.51 1.75 -7.55
CA ALA A 37 19.79 1.39 -6.16
C ALA A 37 19.86 -0.13 -5.96
N ARG A 38 19.01 -0.91 -6.62
CA ARG A 38 19.01 -2.38 -6.51
C ARG A 38 20.26 -3.02 -7.10
N LYS A 39 20.77 -2.50 -8.21
CA LYS A 39 22.02 -3.01 -8.84
C LYS A 39 23.24 -2.84 -7.95
N ASN A 40 23.19 -1.91 -6.99
CA ASN A 40 24.27 -1.57 -6.07
C ASN A 40 24.07 -2.17 -4.66
N MET A 41 23.04 -3.00 -4.45
CA MET A 41 22.85 -3.68 -3.17
C MET A 41 23.89 -4.75 -2.92
N GLY A 42 24.35 -4.88 -1.68
CA GLY A 42 25.24 -5.98 -1.29
C GLY A 42 24.57 -7.36 -1.49
N CYS A 43 25.36 -8.36 -1.88
CA CYS A 43 24.86 -9.72 -2.18
C CYS A 43 24.00 -10.31 -1.06
N SER A 44 24.32 -10.08 0.21
CA SER A 44 23.54 -10.60 1.33
C SER A 44 22.13 -9.98 1.39
N ASN A 45 22.01 -8.68 1.16
CA ASN A 45 20.70 -8.00 1.17
C ASN A 45 19.82 -8.47 -0.01
N ILE A 46 20.43 -8.68 -1.18
CA ILE A 46 19.74 -9.27 -2.33
C ILE A 46 19.26 -10.67 -1.99
N ALA A 47 20.11 -11.53 -1.41
CA ALA A 47 19.74 -12.89 -1.02
C ALA A 47 18.54 -12.92 -0.06
N HIS A 48 18.49 -12.03 0.93
CA HIS A 48 17.34 -11.92 1.83
C HIS A 48 16.06 -11.50 1.09
N ALA A 49 16.16 -10.57 0.16
CA ALA A 49 15.02 -10.13 -0.63
C ALA A 49 14.47 -11.26 -1.53
N PHE A 50 15.36 -12.10 -2.08
CA PHE A 50 15.01 -13.22 -2.94
C PHE A 50 14.50 -14.43 -2.18
N ALA A 51 15.04 -14.73 -1.00
CA ALA A 51 14.72 -15.93 -0.23
C ALA A 51 13.22 -16.03 0.14
N SER A 52 12.53 -14.90 0.22
CA SER A 52 11.09 -14.82 0.52
C SER A 52 10.20 -14.77 -0.74
N CYS A 53 10.78 -14.72 -1.94
CA CYS A 53 10.03 -14.78 -3.19
C CYS A 53 9.73 -16.23 -3.56
N ASP A 54 8.56 -16.48 -4.14
CA ASP A 54 8.32 -17.73 -4.83
C ASP A 54 9.17 -17.82 -6.13
N LYS A 55 9.24 -19.02 -6.71
CA LYS A 55 10.09 -19.27 -7.87
C LYS A 55 9.72 -18.41 -9.10
N ALA A 56 8.44 -18.09 -9.27
CA ALA A 56 7.98 -17.27 -10.38
C ALA A 56 8.43 -15.82 -10.23
N GLN A 57 8.45 -15.32 -8.99
CA GLN A 57 8.87 -13.95 -8.69
C GLN A 57 10.38 -13.75 -8.67
N GLN A 58 11.16 -14.81 -8.45
CA GLN A 58 12.62 -14.70 -8.31
C GLN A 58 13.31 -14.17 -9.57
N GLY A 59 12.88 -14.61 -10.76
CA GLY A 59 13.41 -14.10 -12.02
C GLY A 59 13.15 -12.62 -12.22
N ASP A 60 11.90 -12.22 -12.06
CA ASP A 60 11.46 -10.83 -12.26
C ASP A 60 12.06 -9.87 -11.21
N ALA A 61 12.25 -10.35 -9.99
CA ALA A 61 12.92 -9.58 -8.94
C ALA A 61 14.38 -9.27 -9.30
N ALA A 62 15.09 -10.20 -9.95
CA ALA A 62 16.46 -10.00 -10.39
C ALA A 62 16.56 -8.94 -11.50
N ASP A 63 15.59 -8.89 -12.38
CA ASP A 63 15.57 -7.98 -13.52
C ASP A 63 15.11 -6.56 -13.16
N GLY A 64 14.85 -6.30 -11.87
CA GLY A 64 14.51 -4.97 -11.37
C GLY A 64 13.06 -4.58 -11.61
N ALA A 65 12.15 -5.54 -11.66
CA ALA A 65 10.72 -5.31 -11.75
C ALA A 65 10.19 -4.40 -10.62
N ASP A 66 9.12 -3.67 -10.89
CA ASP A 66 8.43 -2.87 -9.90
C ASP A 66 7.87 -3.75 -8.78
N VAL A 67 8.01 -3.30 -7.54
CA VAL A 67 7.50 -4.02 -6.36
C VAL A 67 6.30 -3.32 -5.77
N ILE A 68 5.18 -4.03 -5.71
CA ILE A 68 3.93 -3.57 -5.13
C ILE A 68 3.82 -4.16 -3.72
N GLY A 69 3.78 -3.30 -2.70
CA GLY A 69 3.51 -3.69 -1.33
C GLY A 69 2.01 -3.86 -1.09
N ILE A 70 1.58 -5.04 -0.66
CA ILE A 70 0.19 -5.30 -0.28
C ILE A 70 0.07 -5.09 1.23
N ILE A 71 -0.81 -4.19 1.64
CA ILE A 71 -1.22 -4.02 3.03
C ILE A 71 -2.67 -4.47 3.11
N SER A 72 -2.97 -5.42 4.01
CA SER A 72 -4.28 -6.04 4.09
C SER A 72 -4.90 -5.86 5.48
N ALA A 73 -6.19 -5.63 5.52
CA ALA A 73 -6.99 -5.67 6.74
C ALA A 73 -7.63 -7.06 6.98
N TYR A 74 -7.03 -8.11 6.43
CA TYR A 74 -7.49 -9.48 6.65
C TYR A 74 -7.54 -9.81 8.15
N ASN A 75 -8.65 -10.36 8.57
CA ASN A 75 -8.82 -11.12 9.80
C ASN A 75 -9.94 -12.14 9.61
N ASP A 76 -9.96 -13.16 10.42
CA ASP A 76 -10.99 -14.22 10.40
C ASP A 76 -12.11 -13.99 11.43
N MET A 77 -12.08 -12.88 12.13
CA MET A 77 -13.08 -12.51 13.13
C MET A 77 -14.39 -12.03 12.52
N LEU A 78 -14.34 -11.52 11.29
CA LEU A 78 -15.45 -10.82 10.64
C LEU A 78 -15.66 -11.30 9.22
N SER A 79 -16.92 -11.52 8.85
CA SER A 79 -17.31 -11.93 7.50
C SER A 79 -16.92 -10.91 6.41
N ALA A 80 -16.83 -9.63 6.76
CA ALA A 80 -16.41 -8.57 5.84
C ALA A 80 -14.89 -8.58 5.56
N HIS A 81 -14.08 -9.07 6.50
CA HIS A 81 -12.63 -9.07 6.41
C HIS A 81 -12.04 -10.44 6.00
N ALA A 82 -12.74 -11.52 6.32
CA ALA A 82 -12.29 -12.88 6.03
C ALA A 82 -11.98 -13.13 4.55
N PRO A 83 -12.75 -12.63 3.56
CA PRO A 83 -12.45 -12.82 2.13
C PRO A 83 -11.15 -12.16 1.67
N LEU A 84 -10.61 -11.18 2.42
CA LEU A 84 -9.35 -10.52 2.06
C LEU A 84 -8.14 -11.45 2.16
N LYS A 85 -8.29 -12.64 2.74
CA LYS A 85 -7.26 -13.68 2.83
C LYS A 85 -6.70 -14.05 1.46
N ASP A 86 -7.56 -14.21 0.48
CA ASP A 86 -7.19 -14.77 -0.82
C ASP A 86 -6.79 -13.70 -1.85
N TYR A 87 -7.06 -12.42 -1.58
CA TYR A 87 -6.74 -11.32 -2.50
C TYR A 87 -5.24 -11.16 -2.79
N PRO A 88 -4.32 -11.35 -1.82
CA PRO A 88 -2.89 -11.26 -2.11
C PRO A 88 -2.44 -12.16 -3.24
N ASP A 89 -2.95 -13.38 -3.35
CA ASP A 89 -2.54 -14.31 -4.38
C ASP A 89 -3.08 -13.91 -5.76
N VAL A 90 -4.30 -13.40 -5.83
CA VAL A 90 -4.88 -12.81 -7.05
C VAL A 90 -4.06 -11.60 -7.53
N ILE A 91 -3.64 -10.74 -6.60
CA ILE A 91 -2.83 -9.57 -6.91
C ILE A 91 -1.44 -9.98 -7.39
N LYS A 92 -0.79 -10.93 -6.74
CA LYS A 92 0.52 -11.47 -7.16
C LYS A 92 0.47 -12.02 -8.58
N GLU A 93 -0.50 -12.88 -8.88
CA GLU A 93 -0.67 -13.45 -10.22
C GLU A 93 -0.91 -12.37 -11.28
N SER A 94 -1.76 -11.38 -10.96
CA SER A 94 -2.08 -10.28 -11.88
C SER A 94 -0.87 -9.36 -12.12
N SER A 95 -0.05 -9.15 -11.10
CA SER A 95 1.16 -8.32 -11.18
C SER A 95 2.23 -8.97 -12.05
N LEU A 96 2.46 -10.28 -11.90
CA LEU A 96 3.41 -11.02 -12.73
C LEU A 96 3.10 -10.92 -14.23
N LYS A 97 1.81 -10.95 -14.60
CA LYS A 97 1.37 -10.76 -15.98
C LYS A 97 1.72 -9.37 -16.54
N ARG A 98 2.17 -8.45 -15.70
CA ARG A 98 2.52 -7.07 -16.05
C ARG A 98 3.95 -6.68 -15.68
N ASN A 99 4.81 -7.67 -15.53
CA ASN A 99 6.22 -7.49 -15.16
C ASN A 99 6.40 -6.72 -13.83
N ALA A 100 5.48 -6.92 -12.89
CA ALA A 100 5.56 -6.37 -11.54
C ALA A 100 5.46 -7.51 -10.51
N ILE A 101 6.03 -7.30 -9.34
CA ILE A 101 6.02 -8.24 -8.23
C ILE A 101 5.18 -7.66 -7.10
N ALA A 102 4.14 -8.38 -6.69
CA ALA A 102 3.35 -8.00 -5.53
C ALA A 102 3.72 -8.86 -4.32
N ARG A 103 3.91 -8.23 -3.17
CA ARG A 103 4.31 -8.89 -1.93
C ARG A 103 3.50 -8.37 -0.75
N VAL A 104 3.13 -9.26 0.16
CA VAL A 104 2.48 -8.85 1.40
C VAL A 104 3.51 -8.15 2.27
N ALA A 105 3.33 -6.86 2.47
CA ALA A 105 4.22 -6.02 3.29
C ALA A 105 3.77 -5.98 4.76
N GLY A 106 2.51 -6.29 5.03
CA GLY A 106 1.97 -6.32 6.37
C GLY A 106 0.45 -6.32 6.39
N GLY A 107 -0.10 -6.22 7.60
CA GLY A 107 -1.53 -6.06 7.83
C GLY A 107 -1.80 -4.87 8.73
N VAL A 108 -3.00 -4.34 8.64
CA VAL A 108 -3.51 -3.33 9.57
C VAL A 108 -4.55 -3.98 10.49
N PRO A 109 -4.48 -3.73 11.81
CA PRO A 109 -5.47 -4.22 12.74
C PRO A 109 -6.76 -3.40 12.54
N ALA A 110 -7.58 -3.80 11.56
CA ALA A 110 -8.87 -3.19 11.33
C ALA A 110 -9.94 -3.94 12.12
N MET A 111 -10.66 -3.22 12.94
CA MET A 111 -11.83 -3.72 13.64
C MET A 111 -13.09 -3.20 12.96
N CYS A 112 -14.13 -4.02 12.99
CA CYS A 112 -15.42 -3.68 12.42
C CYS A 112 -16.46 -3.64 13.54
N ASP A 113 -17.53 -2.90 13.32
CA ASP A 113 -18.63 -2.74 14.27
C ASP A 113 -19.24 -4.07 14.75
N GLY A 114 -19.10 -5.13 13.95
CA GLY A 114 -19.52 -6.48 14.34
C GLY A 114 -18.88 -7.04 15.62
N ILE A 115 -17.73 -6.46 16.04
CA ILE A 115 -17.07 -6.85 17.30
C ILE A 115 -17.10 -5.70 18.30
N THR A 116 -16.99 -4.46 17.85
CA THR A 116 -16.82 -3.30 18.73
C THR A 116 -18.13 -2.62 19.10
N GLN A 117 -19.24 -2.94 18.41
CA GLN A 117 -20.52 -2.30 18.70
C GLN A 117 -21.01 -2.62 20.10
N GLY A 118 -21.25 -1.56 20.86
CA GLY A 118 -21.68 -1.67 22.26
C GLY A 118 -20.57 -1.82 23.29
N GLU A 119 -19.31 -1.97 22.83
CA GLU A 119 -18.14 -2.05 23.70
C GLU A 119 -17.51 -0.68 23.95
N PRO A 120 -16.88 -0.47 25.13
CA PRO A 120 -16.11 0.75 25.39
C PRO A 120 -14.98 0.90 24.36
N GLY A 121 -14.82 2.10 23.80
CA GLY A 121 -13.79 2.39 22.80
C GLY A 121 -14.29 2.34 21.36
N MET A 122 -15.54 1.97 21.11
CA MET A 122 -16.11 1.99 19.77
C MET A 122 -16.05 3.39 19.12
N GLU A 123 -16.13 4.43 19.91
CA GLU A 123 -15.99 5.81 19.47
C GLU A 123 -14.65 6.12 18.81
N LEU A 124 -13.62 5.32 19.06
CA LEU A 124 -12.29 5.44 18.47
C LEU A 124 -12.17 4.73 17.10
N SER A 125 -13.18 4.01 16.66
CA SER A 125 -13.14 3.22 15.43
C SER A 125 -12.84 4.07 14.18
N LEU A 126 -13.47 5.23 14.02
CA LEU A 126 -13.20 6.14 12.91
C LEU A 126 -11.81 6.77 13.01
N PHE A 127 -11.41 7.18 14.19
CA PHE A 127 -10.10 7.76 14.45
C PHE A 127 -8.97 6.78 14.15
N SER A 128 -9.11 5.51 14.52
CA SER A 128 -8.10 4.48 14.21
C SER A 128 -7.92 4.28 12.71
N ARG A 129 -8.97 4.37 11.91
CA ARG A 129 -8.88 4.31 10.44
C ARG A 129 -8.11 5.48 9.86
N ASP A 130 -8.32 6.68 10.37
CA ASP A 130 -7.61 7.88 9.93
C ASP A 130 -6.11 7.82 10.28
N VAL A 131 -5.76 7.20 11.40
CA VAL A 131 -4.35 6.99 11.79
C VAL A 131 -3.66 5.93 10.95
N ILE A 132 -4.39 4.92 10.49
CA ILE A 132 -3.87 3.84 9.63
C ILE A 132 -3.65 4.32 8.19
N ALA A 133 -4.54 5.19 7.70
CA ALA A 133 -4.47 5.72 6.35
C ALA A 133 -3.36 6.76 6.15
#